data_ff9ebb43de319dbd17deadcdb3d0f403
#
_entry.id   ff9ebb43de319dbd17deadcdb3d0f403
#
_cell.length_a   1.000
_cell.length_b   1.000
_cell.length_c   1.000
_cell.angle_alpha   90.00
_cell.angle_beta   90.00
_cell.angle_gamma   90.00
#
_symmetry.space_group_name_H-M   'P 1'
#
loop_
_entity.id
_entity.type
_entity.pdbx_description
1 polymer ?
#
loop_
_entity_poly.entity_id
_entity_poly.type
_entity_poly.pdbx_seq_one_letter_code
_entity_poly.pdbx_strand_id
1 'polypeptide(L)'
;PYSVKLLLSEQLDIPMNKITMYTPYQGCSFGERCNPADFSINGMNVLGVLTARKAERPVKLLFDRSEKFYGESGDMMVGHFKVGAKKDGTITAVDMKNIFAVFQCTPGAEHFVDNTSIPNLRCEVLTADVSKGPAWWERCEQLPNAFCLTMVFDHVAHELGLDPTLVALKNDGCEGHGMDWLSKYKKDHGFPDRDSLNECIDAGKKEIDWDSKWHKPGKKILPNGKMHGMAFTWDHEWDDVRGTGSAAVMVER
;
A
#
# COMPACT_ATOMS: atom_id res chain seq x y z
N PRO A 1 -19.89 -2.53 2.39
CA PRO A 1 -21.11 -3.18 2.93
C PRO A 1 -22.11 -3.57 1.85
N TYR A 2 -22.39 -2.67 0.89
CA TYR A 2 -23.40 -2.94 -0.16
C TYR A 2 -23.05 -4.15 -1.03
N SER A 3 -21.84 -4.24 -1.52
CA SER A 3 -21.38 -5.34 -2.39
C SER A 3 -21.45 -6.69 -1.66
N VAL A 4 -21.05 -6.73 -0.40
CA VAL A 4 -21.14 -7.94 0.42
C VAL A 4 -22.61 -8.34 0.66
N LYS A 5 -23.48 -7.36 0.87
CA LYS A 5 -24.93 -7.59 1.04
C LYS A 5 -25.54 -8.18 -0.24
N LEU A 6 -25.16 -7.63 -1.41
CA LEU A 6 -25.62 -8.15 -2.70
C LEU A 6 -25.18 -9.59 -2.90
N LEU A 7 -23.90 -9.87 -2.66
CA LEU A 7 -23.33 -11.21 -2.81
C LEU A 7 -23.96 -12.24 -1.88
N LEU A 8 -24.18 -11.89 -0.61
CA LEU A 8 -24.89 -12.76 0.35
C LEU A 8 -26.32 -13.05 -0.13
N SER A 9 -26.98 -12.04 -0.70
CA SER A 9 -28.30 -12.19 -1.28
C SER A 9 -28.31 -13.21 -2.41
N GLU A 10 -27.40 -13.07 -3.35
CA GLU A 10 -27.29 -13.93 -4.53
C GLU A 10 -26.85 -15.36 -4.17
N GLN A 11 -25.83 -15.49 -3.32
CA GLN A 11 -25.28 -16.82 -2.99
C GLN A 11 -26.14 -17.65 -2.04
N LEU A 12 -26.90 -16.98 -1.17
CA LEU A 12 -27.67 -17.66 -0.12
C LEU A 12 -29.18 -17.61 -0.34
N ASP A 13 -29.60 -17.01 -1.47
CA ASP A 13 -31.01 -16.79 -1.81
C ASP A 13 -31.79 -16.11 -0.67
N ILE A 14 -31.16 -15.05 -0.11
CA ILE A 14 -31.76 -14.23 0.93
C ILE A 14 -32.17 -12.89 0.34
N PRO A 15 -33.43 -12.46 0.41
CA PRO A 15 -33.80 -11.13 -0.06
C PRO A 15 -32.97 -10.03 0.59
N MET A 16 -32.46 -9.07 -0.21
CA MET A 16 -31.59 -8.01 0.28
C MET A 16 -32.16 -7.22 1.46
N ASN A 17 -33.48 -7.04 1.50
CA ASN A 17 -34.16 -6.35 2.60
C ASN A 17 -34.20 -7.15 3.92
N LYS A 18 -33.79 -8.42 3.90
CA LYS A 18 -33.63 -9.27 5.08
C LYS A 18 -32.18 -9.33 5.58
N ILE A 19 -31.26 -8.68 4.90
CA ILE A 19 -29.85 -8.62 5.29
C ILE A 19 -29.53 -7.22 5.81
N THR A 20 -29.07 -7.15 7.05
CA THR A 20 -28.54 -5.92 7.63
C THR A 20 -27.02 -6.08 7.81
N MET A 21 -26.27 -5.17 7.21
CA MET A 21 -24.81 -5.10 7.37
C MET A 21 -24.49 -3.95 8.31
N TYR A 22 -23.68 -4.22 9.30
CA TYR A 22 -23.23 -3.23 10.26
C TYR A 22 -21.71 -3.24 10.37
N THR A 23 -21.09 -2.09 10.13
CA THR A 23 -19.64 -1.91 10.15
C THR A 23 -19.32 -0.74 11.09
N PRO A 24 -19.14 -0.99 12.39
CA PRO A 24 -19.03 0.08 13.38
C PRO A 24 -17.77 0.91 13.24
N TYR A 25 -16.61 0.29 13.31
CA TYR A 25 -15.31 0.93 13.17
C TYR A 25 -14.45 0.11 12.22
N GLN A 26 -13.83 0.78 11.26
CA GLN A 26 -13.04 0.13 10.23
C GLN A 26 -11.72 0.86 10.08
N GLY A 27 -10.63 0.12 10.01
CA GLY A 27 -9.33 0.61 9.59
C GLY A 27 -9.22 0.64 8.06
N CYS A 28 -8.00 0.66 7.54
CA CYS A 28 -7.75 0.54 6.12
C CYS A 28 -8.28 -0.77 5.54
N SER A 29 -8.47 -0.79 4.22
CA SER A 29 -8.95 -1.98 3.53
C SER A 29 -7.91 -3.07 3.44
N PHE A 30 -6.63 -2.71 3.34
CA PHE A 30 -5.48 -3.60 3.20
C PHE A 30 -5.58 -4.59 2.03
N GLY A 31 -6.30 -4.24 0.97
CA GLY A 31 -6.57 -5.11 -0.16
C GLY A 31 -7.75 -6.06 0.08
N GLU A 32 -7.84 -6.71 1.23
CA GLU A 32 -8.88 -7.69 1.57
C GLU A 32 -10.31 -7.16 1.40
N ARG A 33 -10.51 -5.87 1.52
CA ARG A 33 -11.84 -5.24 1.57
C ARG A 33 -12.19 -4.43 0.34
N CYS A 34 -11.30 -4.40 -0.65
CA CYS A 34 -11.48 -3.59 -1.85
C CYS A 34 -12.37 -4.25 -2.88
N ASN A 35 -12.32 -5.56 -3.02
CA ASN A 35 -13.02 -6.26 -4.09
C ASN A 35 -14.20 -7.08 -3.56
N PRO A 36 -15.44 -6.76 -4.00
CA PRO A 36 -16.63 -7.52 -3.59
C PRO A 36 -16.65 -8.97 -4.11
N ALA A 37 -15.87 -9.27 -5.14
CA ALA A 37 -15.71 -10.63 -5.65
C ALA A 37 -14.70 -11.45 -4.84
N ASP A 38 -14.09 -10.84 -3.83
CA ASP A 38 -13.05 -11.43 -3.01
C ASP A 38 -13.55 -12.60 -2.18
N PHE A 39 -13.00 -13.75 -2.42
CA PHE A 39 -13.42 -14.98 -1.77
C PHE A 39 -13.12 -14.95 -0.25
N SER A 40 -12.07 -14.29 0.18
CA SER A 40 -11.68 -14.25 1.59
C SER A 40 -12.76 -13.57 2.45
N ILE A 41 -13.15 -12.36 2.09
CA ILE A 41 -14.22 -11.65 2.83
C ILE A 41 -15.58 -12.27 2.55
N ASN A 42 -15.84 -12.61 1.32
CA ASN A 42 -17.13 -13.16 0.92
C ASN A 42 -17.29 -14.59 1.43
N GLY A 43 -16.24 -15.39 1.35
CA GLY A 43 -16.22 -16.72 1.93
C GLY A 43 -16.41 -16.70 3.44
N MET A 44 -15.77 -15.79 4.16
CA MET A 44 -15.95 -15.62 5.61
C MET A 44 -17.38 -15.18 5.95
N ASN A 45 -17.94 -14.23 5.20
CA ASN A 45 -19.31 -13.77 5.43
C ASN A 45 -20.32 -14.88 5.15
N VAL A 46 -20.15 -15.61 4.06
CA VAL A 46 -21.01 -16.76 3.72
C VAL A 46 -20.89 -17.86 4.77
N LEU A 47 -19.66 -18.23 5.18
CA LEU A 47 -19.41 -19.19 6.24
C LEU A 47 -20.06 -18.77 7.56
N GLY A 48 -19.95 -17.49 7.93
CA GLY A 48 -20.57 -16.94 9.13
C GLY A 48 -22.09 -17.13 9.11
N VAL A 49 -22.75 -16.81 7.99
CA VAL A 49 -24.19 -16.98 7.85
C VAL A 49 -24.60 -18.44 7.87
N LEU A 50 -23.89 -19.30 7.12
CA LEU A 50 -24.18 -20.74 7.09
C LEU A 50 -23.99 -21.39 8.46
N THR A 51 -22.94 -21.00 9.17
CA THR A 51 -22.65 -21.50 10.52
C THR A 51 -23.71 -21.05 11.51
N ALA A 52 -24.15 -19.78 11.43
CA ALA A 52 -25.22 -19.25 12.28
C ALA A 52 -26.56 -19.96 12.02
N ARG A 53 -26.88 -20.22 10.74
CA ARG A 53 -28.06 -21.01 10.37
C ARG A 53 -28.02 -22.41 10.95
N LYS A 54 -26.86 -23.09 10.82
CA LYS A 54 -26.69 -24.45 11.34
C LYS A 54 -26.72 -24.52 12.87
N ALA A 55 -26.16 -23.51 13.52
CA ALA A 55 -26.12 -23.43 14.98
C ALA A 55 -27.43 -22.90 15.60
N GLU A 56 -28.32 -22.34 14.80
CA GLU A 56 -29.57 -21.65 15.23
C GLU A 56 -29.33 -20.59 16.32
N ARG A 57 -28.17 -19.92 16.26
CA ARG A 57 -27.77 -18.87 17.21
C ARG A 57 -26.76 -17.92 16.59
N PRO A 58 -26.52 -16.76 17.20
CA PRO A 58 -25.45 -15.86 16.78
C PRO A 58 -24.09 -16.56 16.80
N VAL A 59 -23.28 -16.32 15.76
CA VAL A 59 -21.93 -16.87 15.60
C VAL A 59 -20.95 -15.74 15.41
N LYS A 60 -19.80 -15.84 16.08
CA LYS A 60 -18.61 -15.02 15.81
C LYS A 60 -17.59 -15.91 15.10
N LEU A 61 -17.25 -15.56 13.87
CA LEU A 61 -16.20 -16.20 13.10
C LEU A 61 -14.94 -15.33 13.14
N LEU A 62 -13.84 -15.92 13.55
CA LEU A 62 -12.55 -15.26 13.61
C LEU A 62 -11.49 -16.24 13.12
N PHE A 63 -10.79 -15.88 12.05
CA PHE A 63 -9.64 -16.64 11.58
C PHE A 63 -8.38 -16.21 12.33
N ASP A 64 -7.57 -17.18 12.71
CA ASP A 64 -6.23 -16.89 13.18
C ASP A 64 -5.26 -16.63 12.01
N ARG A 65 -4.03 -16.25 12.31
CA ARG A 65 -3.04 -15.95 11.27
C ARG A 65 -2.70 -17.17 10.41
N SER A 66 -2.68 -18.35 10.99
CA SER A 66 -2.39 -19.59 10.25
C SER A 66 -3.49 -19.94 9.26
N GLU A 67 -4.75 -19.76 9.66
CA GLU A 67 -5.90 -19.98 8.80
C GLU A 67 -5.94 -18.97 7.64
N LYS A 68 -5.53 -17.70 7.87
CA LYS A 68 -5.43 -16.68 6.82
C LYS A 68 -4.48 -17.08 5.69
N PHE A 69 -3.37 -17.73 5.99
CA PHE A 69 -2.43 -18.18 4.95
C PHE A 69 -2.99 -19.22 3.96
N TYR A 70 -4.12 -19.84 4.27
CA TYR A 70 -4.81 -20.73 3.32
C TYR A 70 -5.69 -19.97 2.32
N GLY A 71 -6.08 -18.73 2.63
CA GLY A 71 -6.98 -17.93 1.83
C GLY A 71 -6.37 -16.68 1.24
N GLU A 72 -5.24 -16.22 1.76
CA GLU A 72 -4.66 -14.93 1.43
C GLU A 72 -3.14 -15.02 1.22
N SER A 73 -2.63 -14.24 0.28
CA SER A 73 -1.19 -14.08 0.04
C SER A 73 -0.86 -12.64 -0.31
N GLY A 74 0.36 -12.21 0.00
CA GLY A 74 0.90 -10.97 -0.54
C GLY A 74 1.38 -11.16 -1.97
N ASP A 75 1.31 -10.12 -2.77
CA ASP A 75 1.89 -10.12 -4.10
C ASP A 75 3.41 -10.28 -4.01
N MET A 76 3.96 -11.09 -4.89
CA MET A 76 5.40 -11.27 -5.02
C MET A 76 5.90 -10.52 -6.24
N MET A 77 7.03 -9.85 -6.08
CA MET A 77 7.66 -9.11 -7.17
C MET A 77 9.15 -9.42 -7.24
N VAL A 78 9.64 -9.52 -8.48
CA VAL A 78 11.06 -9.47 -8.78
C VAL A 78 11.31 -8.21 -9.61
N GLY A 79 12.06 -7.28 -9.05
CA GLY A 79 12.41 -6.01 -9.70
C GLY A 79 13.86 -5.97 -10.11
N HIS A 80 14.11 -5.57 -11.36
CA HIS A 80 15.44 -5.25 -11.88
C HIS A 80 15.50 -3.76 -12.16
N PHE A 81 16.46 -3.07 -11.55
CA PHE A 81 16.59 -1.62 -11.63
C PHE A 81 17.96 -1.21 -12.14
N LYS A 82 17.96 -0.27 -13.07
CA LYS A 82 19.16 0.48 -13.46
C LYS A 82 18.89 1.96 -13.19
N VAL A 83 19.74 2.57 -12.38
CA VAL A 83 19.51 3.91 -11.86
C VAL A 83 20.66 4.82 -12.24
N GLY A 84 20.34 5.99 -12.78
CA GLY A 84 21.27 7.09 -12.99
C GLY A 84 21.09 8.15 -11.92
N ALA A 85 22.14 8.48 -11.18
CA ALA A 85 22.11 9.50 -10.15
C ALA A 85 23.31 10.44 -10.25
N LYS A 86 23.10 11.70 -9.84
CA LYS A 86 24.19 12.67 -9.64
C LYS A 86 24.86 12.40 -8.30
N LYS A 87 26.07 12.95 -8.13
CA LYS A 87 26.84 12.82 -6.87
C LYS A 87 26.16 13.42 -5.66
N ASP A 88 25.21 14.31 -5.87
CA ASP A 88 24.45 14.96 -4.82
C ASP A 88 23.18 14.19 -4.40
N GLY A 89 22.95 13.01 -4.96
CA GLY A 89 21.79 12.15 -4.69
C GLY A 89 20.57 12.41 -5.58
N THR A 90 20.63 13.36 -6.52
CA THR A 90 19.52 13.58 -7.48
C THR A 90 19.48 12.40 -8.46
N ILE A 91 18.39 11.67 -8.50
CA ILE A 91 18.14 10.60 -9.45
C ILE A 91 17.66 11.21 -10.77
N THR A 92 18.32 10.86 -11.87
CA THR A 92 18.05 11.45 -13.18
C THR A 92 17.32 10.50 -14.13
N ALA A 93 17.42 9.21 -13.88
CA ALA A 93 16.74 8.19 -14.67
C ALA A 93 16.60 6.89 -13.89
N VAL A 94 15.49 6.18 -14.13
CA VAL A 94 15.28 4.81 -13.68
C VAL A 94 14.77 3.98 -14.86
N ASP A 95 15.46 2.89 -15.15
CA ASP A 95 15.01 1.83 -16.05
C ASP A 95 14.69 0.61 -15.19
N MET A 96 13.41 0.24 -15.14
CA MET A 96 12.94 -0.86 -14.30
C MET A 96 12.20 -1.90 -15.10
N LYS A 97 12.43 -3.16 -14.69
CA LYS A 97 11.69 -4.31 -15.18
C LYS A 97 11.16 -5.05 -13.95
N ASN A 98 9.86 -5.03 -13.80
CA ASN A 98 9.15 -5.66 -12.70
C ASN A 98 8.40 -6.90 -13.18
N ILE A 99 8.59 -8.02 -12.52
CA ILE A 99 7.89 -9.26 -12.76
C ILE A 99 7.04 -9.54 -11.52
N PHE A 100 5.74 -9.47 -11.69
CA PHE A 100 4.78 -9.73 -10.62
C PHE A 100 4.18 -11.12 -10.75
N ALA A 101 4.12 -11.81 -9.64
CA ALA A 101 3.27 -12.97 -9.47
C ALA A 101 1.91 -12.46 -8.99
N VAL A 102 1.04 -12.11 -9.95
CA VAL A 102 -0.24 -11.47 -9.65
C VAL A 102 -1.38 -12.39 -9.93
N PHE A 103 -2.33 -12.37 -9.05
CA PHE A 103 -3.58 -13.08 -9.23
C PHE A 103 -4.72 -12.21 -9.77
N GLN A 104 -4.80 -10.92 -9.43
CA GLN A 104 -5.92 -10.06 -9.84
C GLN A 104 -5.63 -8.56 -10.01
N CYS A 105 -4.50 -8.02 -9.61
CA CYS A 105 -4.22 -6.61 -9.79
C CYS A 105 -3.39 -6.32 -11.02
N THR A 106 -3.59 -5.14 -11.56
CA THR A 106 -2.70 -4.62 -12.59
C THR A 106 -1.46 -4.10 -11.88
N PRO A 107 -0.32 -4.79 -11.99
CA PRO A 107 0.90 -4.31 -11.38
C PRO A 107 1.30 -3.01 -12.07
N GLY A 108 1.64 -2.03 -11.29
CA GLY A 108 2.00 -0.71 -11.76
C GLY A 108 3.42 -0.32 -11.41
N ALA A 109 3.77 0.85 -11.85
CA ALA A 109 4.96 1.56 -11.45
C ALA A 109 4.57 2.84 -10.70
N GLU A 110 3.36 2.85 -10.16
CA GLU A 110 2.67 4.01 -9.62
C GLU A 110 3.56 4.73 -8.62
N HIS A 111 4.15 4.03 -7.67
CA HIS A 111 5.01 4.64 -6.65
C HIS A 111 6.22 5.39 -7.22
N PHE A 112 6.76 4.92 -8.35
CA PHE A 112 7.85 5.65 -9.01
C PHE A 112 7.36 6.86 -9.79
N VAL A 113 6.18 6.74 -10.42
CA VAL A 113 5.59 7.79 -11.23
C VAL A 113 4.99 8.89 -10.35
N ASP A 114 4.22 8.49 -9.33
CA ASP A 114 3.41 9.40 -8.54
C ASP A 114 4.16 9.99 -7.35
N ASN A 115 5.13 9.25 -6.80
CA ASN A 115 5.82 9.64 -5.57
C ASN A 115 7.22 10.22 -5.81
N THR A 116 7.66 10.35 -7.06
CA THR A 116 9.00 10.86 -7.34
C THR A 116 9.04 11.95 -8.39
N SER A 117 10.05 12.82 -8.29
CA SER A 117 10.35 13.85 -9.29
C SER A 117 11.35 13.38 -10.35
N ILE A 118 11.53 12.07 -10.53
CA ILE A 118 12.51 11.50 -11.45
C ILE A 118 12.10 11.78 -12.91
N PRO A 119 12.92 12.52 -13.68
CA PRO A 119 12.48 13.03 -14.97
C PRO A 119 12.43 11.99 -16.11
N ASN A 120 13.15 10.88 -15.95
CA ASN A 120 13.21 9.85 -16.99
C ASN A 120 12.94 8.49 -16.38
N LEU A 121 11.75 7.97 -16.65
CA LEU A 121 11.31 6.67 -16.19
C LEU A 121 11.01 5.77 -17.37
N ARG A 122 11.56 4.56 -17.36
CA ARG A 122 11.16 3.46 -18.21
C ARG A 122 10.74 2.31 -17.32
N CYS A 123 9.54 1.82 -17.54
CA CYS A 123 9.02 0.67 -16.81
C CYS A 123 8.53 -0.40 -17.78
N GLU A 124 9.06 -1.61 -17.61
CA GLU A 124 8.53 -2.82 -18.21
C GLU A 124 7.91 -3.67 -17.10
N VAL A 125 6.61 -3.91 -17.19
CA VAL A 125 5.87 -4.72 -16.22
C VAL A 125 5.43 -6.01 -16.87
N LEU A 126 5.81 -7.12 -16.27
CA LEU A 126 5.42 -8.45 -16.68
C LEU A 126 4.61 -9.11 -15.56
N THR A 127 3.60 -9.87 -15.93
CA THR A 127 2.84 -10.70 -15.01
C THR A 127 3.21 -12.17 -15.20
N ALA A 128 3.47 -12.87 -14.10
CA ALA A 128 3.60 -14.32 -14.10
C ALA A 128 2.33 -14.91 -13.51
N ASP A 129 1.70 -15.80 -14.27
CA ASP A 129 0.55 -16.55 -13.79
C ASP A 129 1.01 -17.60 -12.77
N VAL A 130 0.62 -17.41 -11.51
CA VAL A 130 0.91 -18.31 -10.39
C VAL A 130 -0.35 -19.03 -9.92
N SER A 131 -1.17 -19.47 -10.82
CA SER A 131 -2.54 -20.01 -10.69
C SER A 131 -2.77 -21.07 -9.60
N LYS A 132 -1.81 -21.35 -8.73
CA LYS A 132 -1.89 -22.35 -7.67
C LYS A 132 -1.58 -21.84 -6.27
N GLY A 133 -1.58 -20.54 -6.08
CA GLY A 133 -1.45 -19.91 -4.75
C GLY A 133 -2.79 -19.69 -4.07
N PRO A 134 -2.79 -19.33 -2.79
CA PRO A 134 -3.98 -18.78 -2.14
C PRO A 134 -4.48 -17.57 -2.92
N ALA A 135 -5.78 -17.47 -3.06
CA ALA A 135 -6.42 -16.70 -4.13
C ALA A 135 -6.48 -15.18 -3.91
N TRP A 136 -5.99 -14.64 -2.79
CA TRP A 136 -6.36 -13.27 -2.41
C TRP A 136 -5.25 -12.53 -1.67
N TRP A 137 -5.23 -11.20 -1.83
CA TRP A 137 -4.20 -10.36 -1.25
C TRP A 137 -4.50 -9.97 0.19
N GLU A 138 -3.50 -10.07 1.00
CA GLU A 138 -3.50 -9.37 2.29
C GLU A 138 -3.03 -7.91 2.16
N ARG A 139 -2.47 -7.53 1.04
CA ARG A 139 -2.09 -6.16 0.63
C ARG A 139 -1.97 -6.13 -0.87
N CYS A 140 -2.29 -5.02 -1.49
CA CYS A 140 -2.18 -4.86 -2.92
C CYS A 140 -0.73 -4.67 -3.39
N GLU A 141 -0.54 -4.53 -4.68
CA GLU A 141 0.73 -4.28 -5.39
C GLU A 141 1.54 -3.10 -4.84
N GLN A 142 0.94 -2.24 -4.07
CA GLN A 142 1.59 -1.09 -3.44
C GLN A 142 2.79 -1.50 -2.58
N LEU A 143 2.68 -2.55 -1.78
CA LEU A 143 3.77 -2.98 -0.90
C LEU A 143 5.06 -3.34 -1.65
N PRO A 144 5.04 -4.22 -2.66
CA PRO A 144 6.24 -4.50 -3.43
C PRO A 144 6.81 -3.27 -4.13
N ASN A 145 5.96 -2.38 -4.64
CA ASN A 145 6.38 -1.14 -5.29
C ASN A 145 7.04 -0.18 -4.30
N ALA A 146 6.43 0.06 -3.14
CA ALA A 146 6.99 0.88 -2.07
C ALA A 146 8.32 0.33 -1.56
N PHE A 147 8.42 -0.99 -1.38
CA PHE A 147 9.67 -1.65 -1.02
C PHE A 147 10.76 -1.40 -2.05
N CYS A 148 10.47 -1.58 -3.33
CA CYS A 148 11.43 -1.37 -4.41
C CYS A 148 11.86 0.09 -4.52
N LEU A 149 10.93 1.03 -4.38
CA LEU A 149 11.23 2.46 -4.36
C LEU A 149 12.23 2.79 -3.24
N THR A 150 11.92 2.35 -2.02
CA THR A 150 12.80 2.56 -0.86
C THR A 150 14.16 1.93 -1.07
N MET A 151 14.22 0.69 -1.58
CA MET A 151 15.48 -0.01 -1.86
C MET A 151 16.33 0.71 -2.90
N VAL A 152 15.73 1.27 -3.95
CA VAL A 152 16.45 2.06 -4.96
C VAL A 152 17.08 3.29 -4.32
N PHE A 153 16.37 3.99 -3.47
CA PHE A 153 16.88 5.18 -2.80
C PHE A 153 17.98 4.85 -1.78
N ASP A 154 17.80 3.78 -1.02
CA ASP A 154 18.81 3.29 -0.09
C ASP A 154 20.11 2.88 -0.81
N HIS A 155 20.00 2.18 -1.95
CA HIS A 155 21.17 1.83 -2.76
C HIS A 155 21.89 3.07 -3.30
N VAL A 156 21.16 4.06 -3.80
CA VAL A 156 21.76 5.32 -4.26
C VAL A 156 22.45 6.04 -3.09
N ALA A 157 21.81 6.12 -1.94
CA ALA A 157 22.39 6.72 -0.74
C ALA A 157 23.66 5.98 -0.29
N HIS A 158 23.64 4.64 -0.31
CA HIS A 158 24.78 3.80 0.07
C HIS A 158 25.97 4.01 -0.86
N GLU A 159 25.76 3.90 -2.17
CA GLU A 159 26.82 4.03 -3.17
C GLU A 159 27.46 5.43 -3.16
N LEU A 160 26.66 6.46 -2.94
CA LEU A 160 27.14 7.84 -2.86
C LEU A 160 27.64 8.21 -1.45
N GLY A 161 27.37 7.38 -0.45
CA GLY A 161 27.72 7.64 0.95
C GLY A 161 26.95 8.79 1.57
N LEU A 162 25.70 8.98 1.14
CA LEU A 162 24.78 10.02 1.60
C LEU A 162 23.82 9.47 2.67
N ASP A 163 23.20 10.38 3.42
CA ASP A 163 22.06 10.07 4.29
C ASP A 163 20.84 9.74 3.41
N PRO A 164 20.17 8.60 3.61
CA PRO A 164 19.01 8.21 2.80
C PRO A 164 17.85 9.21 2.89
N THR A 165 17.69 9.92 4.01
CA THR A 165 16.65 10.95 4.13
C THR A 165 16.87 12.10 3.17
N LEU A 166 18.12 12.47 2.91
CA LEU A 166 18.46 13.51 1.94
C LEU A 166 18.17 13.07 0.50
N VAL A 167 18.43 11.79 0.19
CA VAL A 167 18.11 11.25 -1.13
C VAL A 167 16.59 11.19 -1.34
N ALA A 168 15.83 10.79 -0.34
CA ALA A 168 14.38 10.78 -0.39
C ALA A 168 13.83 12.18 -0.66
N LEU A 169 14.16 13.17 0.18
CA LEU A 169 13.68 14.55 0.04
C LEU A 169 14.07 15.19 -1.31
N LYS A 170 15.21 14.81 -1.84
CA LYS A 170 15.70 15.37 -3.10
C LYS A 170 14.95 14.88 -4.33
N ASN A 171 14.38 13.70 -4.23
CA ASN A 171 13.69 13.03 -5.32
C ASN A 171 12.19 12.87 -5.02
N ASP A 172 11.72 13.45 -3.93
CA ASP A 172 10.30 13.50 -3.62
C ASP A 172 9.55 14.27 -4.70
N GLY A 173 8.43 13.74 -5.08
CA GLY A 173 7.60 14.28 -6.14
C GLY A 173 6.14 14.03 -5.87
N CYS A 174 5.71 14.27 -4.62
CA CYS A 174 4.30 14.14 -4.22
C CYS A 174 3.34 14.94 -5.13
N GLU A 175 3.87 15.91 -5.86
CA GLU A 175 3.21 16.64 -6.96
C GLU A 175 3.69 16.17 -8.34
N GLY A 176 4.25 14.93 -8.41
CA GLY A 176 4.94 14.40 -9.56
C GLY A 176 4.09 14.12 -10.78
N HIS A 177 4.70 13.47 -11.73
CA HIS A 177 4.17 13.18 -13.05
C HIS A 177 2.75 12.59 -13.02
N GLY A 178 1.76 13.36 -13.47
CA GLY A 178 0.36 12.93 -13.52
C GLY A 178 -0.54 13.44 -12.39
N MET A 179 0.04 14.09 -11.37
CA MET A 179 -0.71 14.62 -10.22
C MET A 179 -1.05 16.13 -10.32
N ASP A 180 -0.83 16.76 -11.47
CA ASP A 180 -1.15 18.19 -11.70
C ASP A 180 -2.59 18.52 -11.35
N TRP A 181 -3.51 17.58 -11.55
CA TRP A 181 -4.90 17.73 -11.19
C TRP A 181 -5.10 17.81 -9.66
N LEU A 182 -4.30 17.09 -8.86
CA LEU A 182 -4.40 17.08 -7.41
C LEU A 182 -3.89 18.41 -6.82
N SER A 183 -2.76 18.91 -7.32
CA SER A 183 -2.24 20.22 -6.95
C SER A 183 -3.25 21.33 -7.26
N LYS A 184 -3.88 21.26 -8.44
CA LYS A 184 -4.95 22.16 -8.80
C LYS A 184 -6.17 22.00 -7.88
N TYR A 185 -6.58 20.77 -7.61
CA TYR A 185 -7.71 20.49 -6.73
C TYR A 185 -7.48 21.02 -5.32
N LYS A 186 -6.30 20.78 -4.75
CA LYS A 186 -5.92 21.32 -3.43
C LYS A 186 -6.02 22.83 -3.40
N LYS A 187 -5.45 23.50 -4.40
CA LYS A 187 -5.48 24.95 -4.53
C LYS A 187 -6.91 25.50 -4.66
N ASP A 188 -7.71 24.89 -5.52
CA ASP A 188 -9.09 25.31 -5.79
C ASP A 188 -10.02 25.12 -4.57
N HIS A 189 -9.69 24.21 -3.66
CA HIS A 189 -10.49 23.89 -2.47
C HIS A 189 -9.87 24.37 -1.15
N GLY A 190 -8.78 25.13 -1.21
CA GLY A 190 -8.16 25.73 -0.03
C GLY A 190 -7.45 24.73 0.89
N PHE A 191 -7.03 23.57 0.37
CA PHE A 191 -6.18 22.68 1.14
C PHE A 191 -4.79 23.26 1.30
N PRO A 192 -4.15 23.11 2.46
CA PRO A 192 -2.80 23.60 2.65
C PRO A 192 -1.82 22.89 1.71
N ASP A 193 -1.00 23.68 1.04
CA ASP A 193 0.17 23.19 0.32
C ASP A 193 1.25 22.89 1.37
N ARG A 194 1.31 21.62 1.79
CA ARG A 194 2.23 21.16 2.83
C ARG A 194 3.18 20.12 2.26
N ASP A 195 4.44 20.33 2.46
CA ASP A 195 5.48 19.32 2.33
C ASP A 195 5.41 18.36 3.55
N SER A 196 4.46 17.44 3.50
CA SER A 196 4.21 16.51 4.61
C SER A 196 5.34 15.51 4.81
N LEU A 197 6.04 15.14 3.75
CA LEU A 197 7.18 14.22 3.85
C LEU A 197 8.31 14.85 4.66
N ASN A 198 8.65 16.11 4.37
CA ASN A 198 9.69 16.82 5.10
C ASN A 198 9.35 16.98 6.57
N GLU A 199 8.11 17.38 6.89
CA GLU A 199 7.62 17.48 8.27
C GLU A 199 7.72 16.13 9.01
N CYS A 200 7.34 15.02 8.36
CA CYS A 200 7.42 13.67 8.93
C CYS A 200 8.87 13.21 9.15
N ILE A 201 9.75 13.47 8.18
CA ILE A 201 11.18 13.14 8.30
C ILE A 201 11.80 13.91 9.46
N ASP A 202 11.57 15.22 9.55
CA ASP A 202 12.13 16.05 10.62
C ASP A 202 11.63 15.61 11.99
N ALA A 203 10.36 15.30 12.13
CA ALA A 203 9.79 14.78 13.36
C ALA A 203 10.40 13.44 13.75
N GLY A 204 10.48 12.50 12.81
CA GLY A 204 11.07 11.18 13.03
C GLY A 204 12.56 11.24 13.38
N LYS A 205 13.33 12.06 12.66
CA LYS A 205 14.76 12.29 12.93
C LYS A 205 14.99 12.81 14.35
N LYS A 206 14.17 13.76 14.76
CA LYS A 206 14.24 14.33 16.12
C LYS A 206 13.95 13.30 17.19
N GLU A 207 12.92 12.48 17.03
CA GLU A 207 12.51 11.49 18.05
C GLU A 207 13.57 10.42 18.30
N ILE A 208 14.33 10.03 17.29
CA ILE A 208 15.34 8.97 17.43
C ILE A 208 16.78 9.50 17.50
N ASP A 209 16.97 10.82 17.54
CA ASP A 209 18.29 11.50 17.46
C ASP A 209 19.07 11.06 16.21
N TRP A 210 18.43 11.04 15.08
CA TRP A 210 19.00 10.53 13.82
C TRP A 210 20.37 11.12 13.52
N ASP A 211 20.47 12.44 13.50
CA ASP A 211 21.69 13.15 13.08
C ASP A 211 22.91 12.83 13.95
N SER A 212 22.71 12.46 15.23
CA SER A 212 23.78 12.05 16.14
C SER A 212 24.08 10.56 16.09
N LYS A 213 23.11 9.74 15.71
CA LYS A 213 23.20 8.28 15.78
C LYS A 213 23.42 7.63 14.43
N TRP A 214 22.95 8.26 13.34
CA TRP A 214 23.10 7.71 12.02
C TRP A 214 24.57 7.63 11.59
N HIS A 215 24.90 6.60 10.90
CA HIS A 215 26.22 6.37 10.31
C HIS A 215 26.08 5.42 9.11
N LYS A 216 27.05 5.42 8.23
CA LYS A 216 27.08 4.49 7.10
C LYS A 216 27.03 3.03 7.58
N PRO A 217 26.37 2.14 6.82
CA PRO A 217 26.28 0.71 7.16
C PRO A 217 27.64 0.10 7.50
N GLY A 218 27.67 -0.76 8.49
CA GLY A 218 28.88 -1.48 8.93
C GLY A 218 29.95 -0.65 9.64
N LYS A 219 29.67 0.60 10.01
CA LYS A 219 30.68 1.50 10.61
C LYS A 219 30.66 1.56 12.14
N LYS A 220 29.62 1.05 12.79
CA LYS A 220 29.49 1.15 14.25
C LYS A 220 29.27 -0.21 14.90
N ILE A 221 30.15 -0.53 15.84
CA ILE A 221 30.01 -1.71 16.70
C ILE A 221 29.72 -1.22 18.11
N LEU A 222 28.68 -1.77 18.72
CA LEU A 222 28.30 -1.48 20.09
C LEU A 222 29.26 -2.15 21.10
N PRO A 223 29.30 -1.68 22.37
CA PRO A 223 30.17 -2.28 23.39
C PRO A 223 29.93 -3.78 23.62
N ASN A 224 28.75 -4.28 23.32
CA ASN A 224 28.39 -5.70 23.40
C ASN A 224 28.79 -6.52 22.15
N GLY A 225 29.54 -5.95 21.22
CA GLY A 225 30.00 -6.59 20.00
C GLY A 225 28.97 -6.66 18.87
N LYS A 226 27.77 -6.14 19.07
CA LYS A 226 26.73 -6.13 18.01
C LYS A 226 26.94 -4.96 17.06
N MET A 227 26.65 -5.21 15.79
CA MET A 227 26.60 -4.14 14.78
C MET A 227 25.38 -3.25 15.05
N HIS A 228 25.60 -1.95 14.99
CA HIS A 228 24.51 -0.98 15.02
C HIS A 228 24.16 -0.57 13.59
N GLY A 229 22.89 -0.47 13.28
CA GLY A 229 22.37 0.04 12.01
C GLY A 229 21.11 0.88 12.24
N MET A 230 20.92 1.85 11.38
CA MET A 230 19.69 2.63 11.29
C MET A 230 19.24 2.63 9.84
N ALA A 231 17.95 2.48 9.64
CA ALA A 231 17.33 2.53 8.32
C ALA A 231 16.21 3.57 8.31
N PHE A 232 15.95 4.09 7.14
CA PHE A 232 14.85 4.99 6.87
C PHE A 232 14.02 4.39 5.73
N THR A 233 12.71 4.43 5.89
CA THR A 233 11.77 4.05 4.84
C THR A 233 10.63 5.04 4.80
N TRP A 234 10.10 5.27 3.64
CA TRP A 234 8.99 6.17 3.42
C TRP A 234 8.14 5.68 2.26
N ASP A 235 6.90 6.10 2.25
CA ASP A 235 5.98 5.86 1.17
C ASP A 235 4.88 6.93 1.20
N HIS A 236 4.38 7.29 0.03
CA HIS A 236 3.14 8.02 -0.12
C HIS A 236 2.07 7.01 -0.53
N GLU A 237 1.16 6.72 0.35
CA GLU A 237 0.00 5.92 -0.02
C GLU A 237 -1.00 6.79 -0.76
N TRP A 238 -1.17 6.49 -2.04
CA TRP A 238 -2.21 7.09 -2.84
C TRP A 238 -3.46 6.23 -2.76
N ASP A 239 -4.51 6.80 -2.18
CA ASP A 239 -5.81 6.12 -2.12
C ASP A 239 -6.62 6.51 -3.36
N ASP A 240 -6.82 5.57 -4.26
CA ASP A 240 -7.72 5.71 -5.40
C ASP A 240 -9.17 5.78 -4.87
N VAL A 241 -9.65 7.00 -4.65
CA VAL A 241 -11.00 7.24 -4.15
C VAL A 241 -12.03 6.97 -5.23
N ARG A 242 -12.24 5.71 -5.56
CA ARG A 242 -13.38 5.26 -6.35
C ARG A 242 -14.56 4.98 -5.43
N GLY A 243 -15.21 6.03 -4.98
CA GLY A 243 -16.41 5.92 -4.17
C GLY A 243 -17.66 6.23 -4.97
N THR A 244 -18.62 5.31 -5.03
CA THR A 244 -19.99 5.63 -5.37
C THR A 244 -20.78 5.80 -4.09
N GLY A 245 -21.23 7.03 -3.84
CA GLY A 245 -22.13 7.33 -2.72
C GLY A 245 -23.57 7.43 -3.21
N SER A 246 -24.51 6.84 -2.48
CA SER A 246 -25.93 7.10 -2.67
C SER A 246 -26.53 7.60 -1.37
N ALA A 247 -27.36 8.61 -1.44
CA ALA A 247 -28.14 9.11 -0.31
C ALA A 247 -29.64 9.00 -0.63
N ALA A 248 -30.38 8.46 0.31
CA ALA A 248 -31.86 8.49 0.26
C ALA A 248 -32.36 9.40 1.39
N VAL A 249 -33.14 10.40 1.03
CA VAL A 249 -33.80 11.30 2.00
C VAL A 249 -35.30 10.99 2.02
N MET A 250 -35.79 10.62 3.18
CA MET A 250 -37.22 10.47 3.41
C MET A 250 -37.72 11.69 4.21
N VAL A 251 -38.70 12.39 3.67
CA VAL A 251 -39.38 13.48 4.36
C VAL A 251 -40.75 13.00 4.73
N GLU A 252 -41.01 12.87 6.03
CA GLU A 252 -42.34 12.65 6.56
C GLU A 252 -43.09 13.99 6.65
N ARG A 253 -44.36 13.99 6.22
CA ARG A 253 -45.25 15.15 6.31
C ARG A 253 -46.05 15.09 7.60
#